data_3023e2787ac84a52edb4c69f732ebff1
#
_entry.id   3023e2787ac84a52edb4c69f732ebff1
#
_cell.length_a   1.000
_cell.length_b   1.000
_cell.length_c   1.000
_cell.angle_alpha   90.00
_cell.angle_beta   90.00
_cell.angle_gamma   90.00
#
_symmetry.space_group_name_H-M   'P 1'
#
loop_
_entity.id
_entity.type
_entity.pdbx_description
1 polymer ?
#
loop_
_entity_poly.entity_id
_entity_poly.type
_entity_poly.pdbx_seq_one_letter_code
_entity_poly.pdbx_strand_id
1 'polypeptide(L)'
;MRSTTRIAALSLAGVLLAACHHKDKDAPLAFVPADTPYVVANLDVLDDDTRKAMLAQADAQLPSELVQLRSAADEMAEKDPDLSRLLKALIAELDGKSIEAFAQNAGLNIKGRSAVYGLGLSPVARFELVDPKAFDAFVARLEAAYGKPFDTATVGGLSYRKHVTADSGLQVVLAEVGKQAVAAILPADAPEATLRLAFGLDRPEKNLQDDGRLEKLAKAKDYQPWAIGQVDLARLLPLAASGKDPLFNTLIKAHAEAESAKTGEPVSNQLKVSPVCESEAVRIASRVPSVSFGYTKLDEKHQNIRWDVALADDVTKAFSGLKVELPGLGAAGTAPFDISLAVPIVQLRSFWGAQAEAVAAKPFTCPSLAQLNEGFAKIGLMTQQAAVPPIGDLLGLRVALDSFEPGSNDAMPKFSGRILIATSNPAGLLAMAQMAASGLQQVKLTTDGKPVALPPEITAPLGAPVWAAMGPKALALAVGQGEDVKLGELLNAASGDAGRMGRLSLSGDMYQAWVKAMAQKAEHIAEITAASQSDDPQAQVSAKAAAERSKAQFESMQAQAARIKSLNGEVHVESAGLVITSQTELK
;
A
#
# COMPACT_ATOMS: atom_id res chain seq x y z
N MET A 1 -31.81 60.96 -9.73
CA MET A 1 -32.28 59.60 -9.97
C MET A 1 -31.95 59.19 -11.42
N ARG A 2 -30.78 58.66 -11.68
CA ARG A 2 -30.32 58.00 -12.92
C ARG A 2 -28.88 57.55 -12.74
N SER A 3 -28.63 56.47 -11.98
CA SER A 3 -27.29 55.87 -11.87
C SER A 3 -27.23 54.46 -11.23
N THR A 4 -28.34 53.73 -11.11
CA THR A 4 -28.34 52.40 -10.46
C THR A 4 -28.75 51.21 -11.34
N THR A 5 -28.85 51.40 -12.67
CA THR A 5 -29.35 50.35 -13.58
C THR A 5 -28.26 49.78 -14.52
N ARG A 6 -26.99 50.08 -14.32
CA ARG A 6 -25.88 49.56 -15.16
C ARG A 6 -24.92 48.58 -14.47
N ILE A 7 -25.09 48.26 -13.20
CA ILE A 7 -24.23 47.32 -12.47
C ILE A 7 -24.85 45.92 -12.41
N ALA A 8 -26.15 45.76 -12.61
CA ALA A 8 -26.84 44.47 -12.59
C ALA A 8 -26.71 43.61 -13.87
N ALA A 9 -26.25 44.19 -15.00
CA ALA A 9 -26.12 43.47 -16.25
C ALA A 9 -24.74 42.86 -16.51
N LEU A 10 -23.70 43.18 -15.72
CA LEU A 10 -22.38 42.65 -15.83
C LEU A 10 -22.13 41.44 -14.90
N SER A 11 -22.97 41.24 -13.90
CA SER A 11 -22.87 40.08 -12.98
C SER A 11 -23.60 38.83 -13.52
N LEU A 12 -24.45 38.94 -14.53
CA LEU A 12 -25.15 37.78 -15.14
C LEU A 12 -24.39 37.18 -16.33
N ALA A 13 -23.45 37.91 -16.94
CA ALA A 13 -22.60 37.39 -18.02
C ALA A 13 -21.38 36.59 -17.51
N GLY A 14 -21.00 36.74 -16.24
CA GLY A 14 -19.90 35.99 -15.61
C GLY A 14 -20.27 34.57 -15.15
N VAL A 15 -21.56 34.28 -15.00
CA VAL A 15 -22.04 32.96 -14.52
C VAL A 15 -22.34 32.00 -15.68
N LEU A 16 -22.45 32.50 -16.90
CA LEU A 16 -22.72 31.67 -18.12
C LEU A 16 -21.44 31.20 -18.85
N LEU A 17 -20.26 31.62 -18.42
CA LEU A 17 -18.99 31.16 -19.02
C LEU A 17 -18.30 30.02 -18.21
N ALA A 18 -18.92 29.54 -17.15
CA ALA A 18 -18.36 28.46 -16.29
C ALA A 18 -18.98 27.07 -16.57
N ALA A 19 -19.73 26.88 -17.64
CA ALA A 19 -20.48 25.65 -17.84
C ALA A 19 -20.49 25.16 -19.31
N CYS A 20 -19.32 25.05 -19.94
CA CYS A 20 -19.18 24.21 -21.13
C CYS A 20 -17.78 23.62 -21.23
N HIS A 21 -17.32 22.93 -20.22
CA HIS A 21 -16.44 21.81 -20.47
C HIS A 21 -17.32 20.69 -21.02
N HIS A 22 -17.32 20.52 -22.32
CA HIS A 22 -17.94 19.39 -22.98
C HIS A 22 -17.21 18.15 -22.47
N LYS A 23 -17.78 17.47 -21.46
CA LYS A 23 -17.24 16.20 -20.98
C LYS A 23 -17.26 15.24 -22.16
N ASP A 24 -16.10 14.71 -22.49
CA ASP A 24 -15.96 13.74 -23.57
C ASP A 24 -16.73 12.46 -23.20
N LYS A 25 -17.83 12.22 -23.93
CA LYS A 25 -18.70 11.08 -23.66
C LYS A 25 -18.02 9.73 -23.88
N ASP A 26 -16.90 9.73 -24.60
CA ASP A 26 -16.13 8.51 -24.90
C ASP A 26 -14.89 8.37 -24.01
N ALA A 27 -14.72 9.25 -23.02
CA ALA A 27 -13.68 9.08 -22.01
C ALA A 27 -13.89 7.80 -21.18
N PRO A 28 -12.83 7.11 -20.75
CA PRO A 28 -12.95 5.87 -19.97
C PRO A 28 -13.87 5.99 -18.75
N LEU A 29 -13.86 7.12 -18.02
CA LEU A 29 -14.72 7.35 -16.86
C LEU A 29 -16.22 7.44 -17.17
N ALA A 30 -16.62 7.73 -18.43
CA ALA A 30 -18.02 7.72 -18.84
C ALA A 30 -18.63 6.30 -18.88
N PHE A 31 -17.79 5.27 -18.80
CA PHE A 31 -18.19 3.86 -18.78
C PHE A 31 -18.13 3.25 -17.37
N VAL A 32 -17.60 3.98 -16.40
CA VAL A 32 -17.46 3.51 -15.02
C VAL A 32 -18.74 3.78 -14.25
N PRO A 33 -19.40 2.76 -13.66
CA PRO A 33 -20.58 2.98 -12.82
C PRO A 33 -20.25 3.92 -11.65
N ALA A 34 -21.17 4.84 -11.32
CA ALA A 34 -20.99 5.75 -10.20
C ALA A 34 -20.92 5.03 -8.83
N ASP A 35 -21.43 3.80 -8.75
CA ASP A 35 -21.40 2.95 -7.56
C ASP A 35 -20.25 1.95 -7.55
N THR A 36 -19.27 2.08 -8.45
CA THR A 36 -18.06 1.21 -8.43
C THR A 36 -17.42 1.18 -7.05
N PRO A 37 -17.06 -0.01 -6.53
CA PRO A 37 -16.43 -0.13 -5.21
C PRO A 37 -14.94 0.27 -5.21
N TYR A 38 -14.29 0.28 -6.38
CA TYR A 38 -12.93 0.75 -6.51
C TYR A 38 -12.67 1.30 -7.91
N VAL A 39 -11.78 2.27 -7.98
CA VAL A 39 -11.35 2.87 -9.23
C VAL A 39 -9.94 3.43 -9.10
N VAL A 40 -9.15 3.29 -10.15
CA VAL A 40 -7.92 4.02 -10.40
C VAL A 40 -8.01 4.61 -11.79
N ALA A 41 -7.87 5.92 -11.91
CA ALA A 41 -8.04 6.59 -13.19
C ALA A 41 -7.23 7.88 -13.28
N ASN A 42 -7.02 8.36 -14.50
CA ASN A 42 -6.62 9.73 -14.76
C ASN A 42 -7.83 10.53 -15.24
N LEU A 43 -8.01 11.73 -14.67
CA LEU A 43 -9.06 12.67 -15.03
C LEU A 43 -8.68 13.51 -16.25
N ASP A 44 -7.38 13.70 -16.44
CA ASP A 44 -6.82 14.53 -17.51
C ASP A 44 -5.67 13.80 -18.21
N VAL A 45 -5.31 14.29 -19.37
CA VAL A 45 -4.18 13.75 -20.13
C VAL A 45 -2.86 14.13 -19.45
N LEU A 46 -1.86 13.28 -19.59
CA LEU A 46 -0.52 13.52 -19.04
C LEU A 46 0.21 14.60 -19.83
N ASP A 47 0.72 15.61 -19.13
CA ASP A 47 1.72 16.50 -19.70
C ASP A 47 3.06 15.75 -19.92
N ASP A 48 3.93 16.32 -20.76
CA ASP A 48 5.14 15.63 -21.19
C ASP A 48 6.15 15.38 -20.05
N ASP A 49 6.26 16.28 -19.06
CA ASP A 49 7.21 16.15 -17.96
C ASP A 49 6.70 15.11 -16.94
N THR A 50 5.44 15.16 -16.59
CA THR A 50 4.79 14.13 -15.74
C THR A 50 4.88 12.75 -16.40
N ARG A 51 4.62 12.66 -17.73
CA ARG A 51 4.74 11.41 -18.47
C ARG A 51 6.14 10.83 -18.41
N LYS A 52 7.18 11.64 -18.66
CA LYS A 52 8.58 11.20 -18.57
C LYS A 52 8.91 10.67 -17.17
N ALA A 53 8.48 11.38 -16.12
CA ALA A 53 8.71 10.96 -14.75
C ALA A 53 8.02 9.63 -14.43
N MET A 54 6.74 9.45 -14.84
CA MET A 54 6.02 8.19 -14.67
C MET A 54 6.67 7.04 -15.42
N LEU A 55 7.07 7.25 -16.67
CA LEU A 55 7.75 6.23 -17.47
C LEU A 55 9.08 5.83 -16.87
N ALA A 56 9.88 6.79 -16.44
CA ALA A 56 11.16 6.52 -15.78
C ALA A 56 10.99 5.72 -14.49
N GLN A 57 9.90 5.96 -13.75
CA GLN A 57 9.55 5.17 -12.57
C GLN A 57 9.10 3.76 -12.95
N ALA A 58 8.19 3.62 -13.90
CA ALA A 58 7.66 2.34 -14.35
C ALA A 58 8.79 1.47 -14.95
N ASP A 59 9.66 2.04 -15.79
CA ASP A 59 10.82 1.34 -16.35
C ASP A 59 11.79 0.86 -15.27
N ALA A 60 11.95 1.63 -14.19
CA ALA A 60 12.80 1.21 -13.06
C ALA A 60 12.18 0.07 -12.24
N GLN A 61 10.86 -0.06 -12.20
CA GLN A 61 10.14 -1.11 -11.47
C GLN A 61 9.93 -2.37 -12.33
N LEU A 62 9.85 -2.23 -13.65
CA LEU A 62 9.51 -3.30 -14.58
C LEU A 62 10.35 -4.58 -14.40
N PRO A 63 11.70 -4.54 -14.21
CA PRO A 63 12.47 -5.76 -14.02
C PRO A 63 12.01 -6.58 -12.80
N SER A 64 11.68 -5.92 -11.69
CA SER A 64 11.16 -6.58 -10.48
C SER A 64 9.79 -7.21 -10.71
N GLU A 65 8.89 -6.49 -11.38
CA GLU A 65 7.57 -6.98 -11.73
C GLU A 65 7.64 -8.19 -12.68
N LEU A 66 8.54 -8.16 -13.66
CA LEU A 66 8.75 -9.29 -14.57
C LEU A 66 9.29 -10.54 -13.85
N VAL A 67 10.13 -10.39 -12.82
CA VAL A 67 10.56 -11.53 -11.98
C VAL A 67 9.37 -12.15 -11.26
N GLN A 68 8.49 -11.33 -10.68
CA GLN A 68 7.28 -11.84 -10.01
C GLN A 68 6.32 -12.52 -10.98
N LEU A 69 6.12 -11.93 -12.18
CA LEU A 69 5.29 -12.53 -13.22
C LEU A 69 5.85 -13.86 -13.73
N ARG A 70 7.18 -13.98 -13.89
CA ARG A 70 7.83 -15.26 -14.25
C ARG A 70 7.60 -16.31 -13.18
N SER A 71 7.78 -15.94 -11.91
CA SER A 71 7.51 -16.83 -10.78
C SER A 71 6.06 -17.32 -10.78
N ALA A 72 5.10 -16.42 -10.96
CA ALA A 72 3.70 -16.79 -11.04
C ALA A 72 3.40 -17.70 -12.24
N ALA A 73 4.00 -17.42 -13.41
CA ALA A 73 3.86 -18.27 -14.59
C ALA A 73 4.41 -19.68 -14.36
N ASP A 74 5.54 -19.81 -13.67
CA ASP A 74 6.15 -21.11 -13.37
C ASP A 74 5.35 -21.90 -12.32
N GLU A 75 4.82 -21.24 -11.29
CA GLU A 75 3.92 -21.86 -10.30
C GLU A 75 2.60 -22.34 -10.92
N MET A 76 2.14 -21.68 -11.98
CA MET A 76 0.93 -22.05 -12.72
C MET A 76 1.19 -23.18 -13.75
N ALA A 77 2.45 -23.48 -14.08
CA ALA A 77 2.78 -24.40 -15.18
C ALA A 77 2.16 -25.80 -15.02
N GLU A 78 2.03 -26.30 -13.78
CA GLU A 78 1.42 -27.59 -13.47
C GLU A 78 -0.11 -27.49 -13.27
N LYS A 79 -0.60 -26.37 -12.72
CA LYS A 79 -2.01 -26.20 -12.34
C LYS A 79 -2.86 -25.69 -13.50
N ASP A 80 -2.37 -24.72 -14.23
CA ASP A 80 -3.00 -24.12 -15.41
C ASP A 80 -1.92 -23.83 -16.48
N PRO A 81 -1.54 -24.82 -17.27
CA PRO A 81 -0.51 -24.67 -18.31
C PRO A 81 -0.86 -23.59 -19.34
N ASP A 82 -2.14 -23.35 -19.59
CA ASP A 82 -2.60 -22.35 -20.54
C ASP A 82 -2.39 -20.94 -20.00
N LEU A 83 -2.74 -20.70 -18.74
CA LEU A 83 -2.46 -19.42 -18.08
C LEU A 83 -0.96 -19.17 -17.96
N SER A 84 -0.17 -20.18 -17.61
CA SER A 84 1.29 -20.09 -17.60
C SER A 84 1.85 -19.63 -18.95
N ARG A 85 1.39 -20.21 -20.06
CA ARG A 85 1.82 -19.81 -21.42
C ARG A 85 1.41 -18.38 -21.75
N LEU A 86 0.20 -17.97 -21.37
CA LEU A 86 -0.28 -16.61 -21.58
C LEU A 86 0.57 -15.58 -20.82
N LEU A 87 0.89 -15.86 -19.56
CA LEU A 87 1.78 -15.01 -18.76
C LEU A 87 3.18 -14.93 -19.38
N LYS A 88 3.74 -16.05 -19.86
CA LYS A 88 5.03 -16.07 -20.54
C LYS A 88 5.02 -15.29 -21.86
N ALA A 89 3.92 -15.34 -22.61
CA ALA A 89 3.74 -14.55 -23.83
C ALA A 89 3.72 -13.03 -23.51
N LEU A 90 3.00 -12.62 -22.46
CA LEU A 90 2.97 -11.23 -22.02
C LEU A 90 4.35 -10.75 -21.52
N ILE A 91 5.05 -11.58 -20.76
CA ILE A 91 6.42 -11.30 -20.31
C ILE A 91 7.34 -11.05 -21.50
N ALA A 92 7.26 -11.89 -22.55
CA ALA A 92 8.09 -11.74 -23.76
C ALA A 92 7.81 -10.43 -24.52
N GLU A 93 6.60 -9.88 -24.46
CA GLU A 93 6.27 -8.56 -25.03
C GLU A 93 6.86 -7.39 -24.24
N LEU A 94 7.10 -7.59 -22.95
CA LEU A 94 7.65 -6.56 -22.04
C LEU A 94 9.16 -6.66 -21.85
N ASP A 95 9.71 -7.86 -21.96
CA ASP A 95 11.10 -8.15 -21.61
C ASP A 95 12.09 -7.39 -22.51
N GLY A 96 13.04 -6.69 -21.88
CA GLY A 96 14.04 -5.90 -22.58
C GLY A 96 13.53 -4.62 -23.24
N LYS A 97 12.26 -4.24 -23.04
CA LYS A 97 11.66 -3.03 -23.61
C LYS A 97 11.35 -2.02 -22.52
N SER A 98 11.35 -0.73 -22.86
CA SER A 98 10.75 0.30 -22.00
C SER A 98 9.21 0.22 -22.09
N ILE A 99 8.53 0.77 -21.10
CA ILE A 99 7.07 0.88 -21.10
C ILE A 99 6.57 1.70 -22.30
N GLU A 100 7.33 2.74 -22.69
CA GLU A 100 7.00 3.55 -23.87
C GLU A 100 7.08 2.72 -25.16
N ALA A 101 8.15 1.93 -25.34
CA ALA A 101 8.30 1.06 -26.49
C ALA A 101 7.23 -0.06 -26.52
N PHE A 102 6.90 -0.63 -25.38
CA PHE A 102 5.79 -1.58 -25.26
C PHE A 102 4.46 -0.95 -25.66
N ALA A 103 4.12 0.23 -25.11
CA ALA A 103 2.87 0.92 -25.41
C ALA A 103 2.76 1.28 -26.90
N GLN A 104 3.83 1.76 -27.53
CA GLN A 104 3.87 2.03 -28.96
C GLN A 104 3.62 0.75 -29.78
N ASN A 105 4.28 -0.35 -29.44
CA ASN A 105 4.12 -1.65 -30.11
C ASN A 105 2.72 -2.25 -29.93
N ALA A 106 2.07 -1.93 -28.81
CA ALA A 106 0.72 -2.37 -28.49
C ALA A 106 -0.38 -1.37 -28.93
N GLY A 107 -0.01 -0.27 -29.59
CA GLY A 107 -0.96 0.75 -30.04
C GLY A 107 -1.65 1.54 -28.93
N LEU A 108 -1.14 1.49 -27.69
CA LEU A 108 -1.70 2.17 -26.53
C LEU A 108 -1.36 3.66 -26.55
N ASN A 109 -2.32 4.51 -26.18
CA ASN A 109 -2.08 5.93 -26.01
C ASN A 109 -1.49 6.22 -24.63
N ILE A 110 -0.17 6.31 -24.56
CA ILE A 110 0.54 6.55 -23.30
C ILE A 110 0.29 7.93 -22.68
N LYS A 111 -0.20 8.89 -23.48
CA LYS A 111 -0.68 10.20 -23.02
C LYS A 111 -2.17 10.20 -22.72
N GLY A 112 -2.87 9.14 -23.11
CA GLY A 112 -4.31 9.03 -23.06
C GLY A 112 -4.86 8.82 -21.66
N ARG A 113 -6.17 8.78 -21.61
CA ARG A 113 -6.90 8.48 -20.39
C ARG A 113 -7.06 6.97 -20.21
N SER A 114 -7.13 6.57 -18.97
CA SER A 114 -7.35 5.18 -18.58
C SER A 114 -8.22 5.09 -17.33
N ALA A 115 -8.86 3.96 -17.13
CA ALA A 115 -9.56 3.64 -15.90
C ALA A 115 -9.49 2.12 -15.64
N VAL A 116 -9.18 1.76 -14.40
CA VAL A 116 -9.35 0.41 -13.87
C VAL A 116 -10.38 0.50 -12.75
N TYR A 117 -11.44 -0.28 -12.83
CA TYR A 117 -12.57 -0.16 -11.92
C TYR A 117 -13.30 -1.48 -11.70
N GLY A 118 -14.14 -1.52 -10.67
CA GLY A 118 -15.00 -2.66 -10.36
C GLY A 118 -16.37 -2.55 -11.03
N LEU A 119 -16.74 -3.57 -11.79
CA LEU A 119 -18.13 -3.82 -12.15
C LEU A 119 -18.67 -4.85 -11.14
N GLY A 120 -19.29 -4.38 -10.03
CA GLY A 120 -19.27 -5.14 -8.79
C GLY A 120 -17.83 -5.36 -8.35
N LEU A 121 -17.44 -6.60 -8.05
CA LEU A 121 -16.05 -6.95 -7.75
C LEU A 121 -15.24 -7.34 -9.01
N SER A 122 -15.88 -7.50 -10.17
CA SER A 122 -15.22 -7.85 -11.43
C SER A 122 -14.36 -6.70 -11.94
N PRO A 123 -13.03 -6.86 -12.09
CA PRO A 123 -12.17 -5.81 -12.60
C PRO A 123 -12.34 -5.60 -14.09
N VAL A 124 -12.48 -4.34 -14.48
CA VAL A 124 -12.50 -3.87 -15.85
C VAL A 124 -11.42 -2.81 -16.03
N ALA A 125 -10.62 -2.94 -17.06
CA ALA A 125 -9.58 -1.99 -17.44
C ALA A 125 -9.89 -1.41 -18.83
N ARG A 126 -9.76 -0.09 -18.97
CA ARG A 126 -9.96 0.65 -20.22
C ARG A 126 -8.77 1.55 -20.47
N PHE A 127 -8.22 1.48 -21.66
CA PHE A 127 -7.09 2.29 -22.10
C PHE A 127 -7.40 2.89 -23.47
N GLU A 128 -7.17 4.18 -23.65
CA GLU A 128 -7.26 4.80 -24.97
C GLU A 128 -6.19 4.25 -25.91
N LEU A 129 -6.56 4.04 -27.18
CA LEU A 129 -5.68 3.59 -28.25
C LEU A 129 -5.29 4.78 -29.15
N VAL A 130 -4.03 4.80 -29.57
CA VAL A 130 -3.53 5.67 -30.62
C VAL A 130 -3.55 4.96 -31.98
N ASP A 131 -3.33 3.65 -31.97
CA ASP A 131 -3.34 2.81 -33.18
C ASP A 131 -4.05 1.46 -32.91
N PRO A 132 -5.35 1.35 -33.25
CA PRO A 132 -6.08 0.09 -33.13
C PRO A 132 -5.48 -1.08 -33.92
N LYS A 133 -4.85 -0.82 -35.08
CA LYS A 133 -4.21 -1.89 -35.86
C LYS A 133 -2.96 -2.43 -35.18
N ALA A 134 -2.19 -1.57 -34.53
CA ALA A 134 -1.05 -2.00 -33.72
C ALA A 134 -1.52 -2.82 -32.52
N PHE A 135 -2.68 -2.50 -31.92
CA PHE A 135 -3.27 -3.29 -30.85
C PHE A 135 -3.71 -4.68 -31.35
N ASP A 136 -4.36 -4.79 -32.51
CA ASP A 136 -4.67 -6.10 -33.11
C ASP A 136 -3.41 -6.92 -33.42
N ALA A 137 -2.36 -6.28 -33.94
CA ALA A 137 -1.09 -6.94 -34.18
C ALA A 137 -0.42 -7.40 -32.88
N PHE A 138 -0.52 -6.63 -31.79
CA PHE A 138 -0.06 -7.02 -30.47
C PHE A 138 -0.80 -8.27 -29.97
N VAL A 139 -2.12 -8.30 -30.06
CA VAL A 139 -2.92 -9.48 -29.67
C VAL A 139 -2.56 -10.69 -30.52
N ALA A 140 -2.36 -10.53 -31.84
CA ALA A 140 -1.91 -11.62 -32.71
C ALA A 140 -0.52 -12.18 -32.31
N ARG A 141 0.41 -11.32 -31.85
CA ARG A 141 1.70 -11.78 -31.30
C ARG A 141 1.54 -12.55 -30.00
N LEU A 142 0.62 -12.10 -29.10
CA LEU A 142 0.29 -12.87 -27.90
C LEU A 142 -0.28 -14.25 -28.25
N GLU A 143 -1.19 -14.33 -29.20
CA GLU A 143 -1.77 -15.59 -29.69
C GLU A 143 -0.69 -16.51 -30.27
N ALA A 144 0.23 -15.96 -31.06
CA ALA A 144 1.34 -16.73 -31.63
C ALA A 144 2.29 -17.27 -30.54
N ALA A 145 2.64 -16.46 -29.53
CA ALA A 145 3.46 -16.88 -28.40
C ALA A 145 2.73 -17.85 -27.46
N TYR A 146 1.42 -17.69 -27.32
CA TYR A 146 0.55 -18.61 -26.59
C TYR A 146 0.42 -19.98 -27.30
N GLY A 147 0.61 -20.02 -28.64
CA GLY A 147 0.62 -21.24 -29.47
C GLY A 147 -0.73 -21.58 -30.10
N LYS A 148 -1.78 -20.81 -29.87
CA LYS A 148 -3.10 -20.94 -30.51
C LYS A 148 -3.86 -19.62 -30.47
N PRO A 149 -4.82 -19.39 -31.41
CA PRO A 149 -5.73 -18.24 -31.30
C PRO A 149 -6.54 -18.29 -29.98
N PHE A 150 -6.85 -17.14 -29.42
CA PHE A 150 -7.81 -17.07 -28.34
C PHE A 150 -9.21 -17.42 -28.85
N ASP A 151 -10.02 -18.02 -28.00
CA ASP A 151 -11.42 -18.22 -28.33
C ASP A 151 -12.10 -16.88 -28.61
N THR A 152 -12.98 -16.84 -29.60
CA THR A 152 -13.75 -15.65 -29.94
C THR A 152 -15.23 -15.87 -29.62
N ALA A 153 -15.89 -14.79 -29.21
CA ALA A 153 -17.32 -14.76 -29.02
C ALA A 153 -17.87 -13.40 -29.47
N THR A 154 -19.19 -13.28 -29.52
CA THR A 154 -19.85 -12.05 -29.96
C THR A 154 -20.91 -11.63 -28.94
N VAL A 155 -20.97 -10.34 -28.63
CA VAL A 155 -22.01 -9.72 -27.80
C VAL A 155 -22.48 -8.42 -28.43
N GLY A 156 -23.77 -8.27 -28.67
CA GLY A 156 -24.31 -7.06 -29.29
C GLY A 156 -23.67 -6.65 -30.63
N GLY A 157 -23.18 -7.61 -31.39
CA GLY A 157 -22.45 -7.39 -32.66
C GLY A 157 -20.96 -7.10 -32.51
N LEU A 158 -20.43 -6.93 -31.28
CA LEU A 158 -19.01 -6.80 -31.01
C LEU A 158 -18.35 -8.18 -30.90
N SER A 159 -17.32 -8.44 -31.70
CA SER A 159 -16.45 -9.62 -31.53
C SER A 159 -15.41 -9.33 -30.46
N TYR A 160 -15.20 -10.28 -29.55
CA TYR A 160 -14.19 -10.18 -28.48
C TYR A 160 -13.44 -11.50 -28.32
N ARG A 161 -12.24 -11.41 -27.81
CA ARG A 161 -11.40 -12.57 -27.47
C ARG A 161 -11.64 -12.95 -26.01
N LYS A 162 -11.62 -14.25 -25.72
CA LYS A 162 -11.75 -14.77 -24.35
C LYS A 162 -10.79 -15.90 -24.07
N HIS A 163 -10.40 -16.00 -22.82
CA HIS A 163 -9.69 -17.14 -22.26
C HIS A 163 -10.40 -17.58 -20.97
N VAL A 164 -10.85 -18.81 -20.92
CA VAL A 164 -11.48 -19.41 -19.74
C VAL A 164 -10.42 -20.15 -18.94
N THR A 165 -10.27 -19.80 -17.65
CA THR A 165 -9.34 -20.50 -16.76
C THR A 165 -9.94 -21.81 -16.28
N ALA A 166 -9.14 -22.90 -16.29
CA ALA A 166 -9.65 -24.26 -16.12
C ALA A 166 -10.35 -24.51 -14.79
N ASP A 167 -9.79 -24.03 -13.67
CA ASP A 167 -10.23 -24.43 -12.33
C ASP A 167 -10.93 -23.32 -11.55
N SER A 168 -10.93 -22.09 -12.04
CA SER A 168 -11.48 -20.97 -11.29
C SER A 168 -12.90 -20.56 -11.69
N GLY A 169 -13.41 -21.08 -12.80
CA GLY A 169 -14.71 -20.69 -13.36
C GLY A 169 -14.72 -19.22 -13.85
N LEU A 170 -13.54 -18.64 -14.10
CA LEU A 170 -13.38 -17.28 -14.58
C LEU A 170 -13.02 -17.24 -16.07
N GLN A 171 -13.28 -16.10 -16.69
CA GLN A 171 -12.78 -15.77 -18.02
C GLN A 171 -12.10 -14.40 -18.02
N VAL A 172 -11.01 -14.30 -18.76
CA VAL A 172 -10.42 -13.03 -19.17
C VAL A 172 -10.98 -12.69 -20.55
N VAL A 173 -11.53 -11.53 -20.69
CA VAL A 173 -12.08 -11.04 -21.98
C VAL A 173 -11.33 -9.81 -22.44
N LEU A 174 -11.14 -9.67 -23.76
CA LEU A 174 -10.42 -8.56 -24.38
C LEU A 174 -11.11 -8.14 -25.68
N ALA A 175 -11.34 -6.84 -25.83
CA ALA A 175 -11.91 -6.28 -27.05
C ALA A 175 -11.34 -4.89 -27.35
N GLU A 176 -11.33 -4.54 -28.63
CA GLU A 176 -11.28 -3.16 -29.08
C GLU A 176 -12.71 -2.61 -29.17
N VAL A 177 -12.97 -1.48 -28.51
CA VAL A 177 -14.26 -0.81 -28.51
C VAL A 177 -14.07 0.67 -28.88
N GLY A 178 -14.38 1.02 -30.10
CA GLY A 178 -14.10 2.35 -30.62
C GLY A 178 -12.59 2.64 -30.63
N LYS A 179 -12.16 3.57 -29.80
CA LYS A 179 -10.72 3.91 -29.62
C LYS A 179 -10.18 3.45 -28.27
N GLN A 180 -10.73 2.40 -27.70
CA GLN A 180 -10.30 1.87 -26.41
C GLN A 180 -10.01 0.38 -26.49
N ALA A 181 -8.93 -0.05 -25.86
CA ALA A 181 -8.73 -1.44 -25.46
C ALA A 181 -9.48 -1.65 -24.14
N VAL A 182 -10.28 -2.70 -24.08
CA VAL A 182 -11.05 -3.07 -22.89
C VAL A 182 -10.72 -4.49 -22.51
N ALA A 183 -10.24 -4.69 -21.29
CA ALA A 183 -10.01 -6.01 -20.69
C ALA A 183 -10.85 -6.16 -19.42
N ALA A 184 -11.39 -7.36 -19.17
CA ALA A 184 -12.10 -7.64 -17.93
C ALA A 184 -11.87 -9.07 -17.48
N ILE A 185 -12.01 -9.29 -16.15
CA ILE A 185 -12.08 -10.63 -15.54
C ILE A 185 -13.51 -10.81 -15.04
N LEU A 186 -14.20 -11.79 -15.58
CA LEU A 186 -15.61 -12.06 -15.32
C LEU A 186 -15.80 -13.55 -14.99
N PRO A 187 -16.91 -13.94 -14.36
CA PRO A 187 -17.34 -15.34 -14.37
C PRO A 187 -17.45 -15.89 -15.79
N ALA A 188 -17.11 -17.16 -15.99
CA ALA A 188 -17.18 -17.80 -17.30
C ALA A 188 -18.60 -17.85 -17.89
N ASP A 189 -19.61 -17.87 -16.98
CA ASP A 189 -21.03 -17.85 -17.28
C ASP A 189 -21.66 -16.46 -17.15
N ALA A 190 -20.84 -15.38 -17.19
CA ALA A 190 -21.32 -14.00 -17.04
C ALA A 190 -22.48 -13.71 -18.01
N PRO A 191 -23.60 -13.13 -17.53
CA PRO A 191 -24.74 -12.77 -18.38
C PRO A 191 -24.34 -11.80 -19.48
N GLU A 192 -25.05 -11.83 -20.61
CA GLU A 192 -24.84 -10.89 -21.72
C GLU A 192 -24.88 -9.42 -21.27
N ALA A 193 -25.77 -9.07 -20.37
CA ALA A 193 -25.87 -7.72 -19.82
C ALA A 193 -24.56 -7.27 -19.12
N THR A 194 -23.88 -8.18 -18.40
CA THR A 194 -22.59 -7.89 -17.77
C THR A 194 -21.49 -7.65 -18.79
N LEU A 195 -21.43 -8.48 -19.84
CA LEU A 195 -20.49 -8.30 -20.95
C LEU A 195 -20.73 -6.98 -21.68
N ARG A 196 -22.01 -6.62 -21.93
CA ARG A 196 -22.39 -5.37 -22.59
C ARG A 196 -21.95 -4.14 -21.78
N LEU A 197 -22.13 -4.17 -20.45
CA LEU A 197 -21.64 -3.13 -19.55
C LEU A 197 -20.10 -3.11 -19.50
N ALA A 198 -19.45 -4.26 -19.37
CA ALA A 198 -18.00 -4.34 -19.32
C ALA A 198 -17.35 -3.77 -20.58
N PHE A 199 -17.89 -4.08 -21.77
CA PHE A 199 -17.40 -3.50 -23.02
C PHE A 199 -17.93 -2.08 -23.29
N GLY A 200 -18.95 -1.61 -22.56
CA GLY A 200 -19.54 -0.29 -22.73
C GLY A 200 -20.46 -0.19 -23.94
N LEU A 201 -21.01 -1.30 -24.41
CA LEU A 201 -22.11 -1.34 -25.37
C LEU A 201 -23.40 -0.78 -24.75
N ASP A 202 -23.57 -1.04 -23.45
CA ASP A 202 -24.54 -0.36 -22.61
C ASP A 202 -23.80 0.59 -21.66
N ARG A 203 -24.36 1.78 -21.46
CA ARG A 203 -23.84 2.76 -20.52
C ARG A 203 -24.45 2.53 -19.13
N PRO A 204 -23.68 2.71 -18.04
CA PRO A 204 -24.28 2.74 -16.73
C PRO A 204 -25.28 3.89 -16.61
N GLU A 205 -26.38 3.69 -15.91
CA GLU A 205 -27.41 4.71 -15.70
C GLU A 205 -26.83 6.00 -15.09
N LYS A 206 -25.91 5.83 -14.16
CA LYS A 206 -25.09 6.91 -13.59
C LYS A 206 -23.63 6.51 -13.69
N ASN A 207 -22.83 7.36 -14.31
CA ASN A 207 -21.40 7.13 -14.49
C ASN A 207 -20.57 8.04 -13.59
N LEU A 208 -19.33 7.64 -13.37
CA LEU A 208 -18.40 8.32 -12.47
C LEU A 208 -17.95 9.69 -12.98
N GLN A 209 -17.91 9.88 -14.31
CA GLN A 209 -17.58 11.17 -14.91
C GLN A 209 -18.66 12.23 -14.65
N ASP A 210 -19.94 11.85 -14.72
CA ASP A 210 -21.06 12.79 -14.48
C ASP A 210 -21.24 13.03 -12.97
N ASP A 211 -20.99 12.05 -12.13
CA ASP A 211 -21.00 12.19 -10.68
C ASP A 211 -19.94 13.19 -10.19
N GLY A 212 -18.81 13.27 -10.86
CA GLY A 212 -17.72 14.22 -10.55
C GLY A 212 -17.07 14.01 -9.19
N ARG A 213 -17.20 12.81 -8.59
CA ARG A 213 -16.67 12.56 -7.24
C ARG A 213 -15.15 12.51 -7.22
N LEU A 214 -14.50 12.00 -8.28
CA LEU A 214 -13.03 11.97 -8.34
C LEU A 214 -12.45 13.37 -8.51
N GLU A 215 -13.07 14.25 -9.27
CA GLU A 215 -12.67 15.65 -9.42
C GLU A 215 -12.80 16.39 -8.08
N LYS A 216 -13.91 16.17 -7.34
CA LYS A 216 -14.10 16.73 -6.01
C LYS A 216 -13.06 16.20 -5.03
N LEU A 217 -12.77 14.90 -5.10
CA LEU A 217 -11.74 14.26 -4.27
C LEU A 217 -10.35 14.84 -4.57
N ALA A 218 -9.97 14.92 -5.86
CA ALA A 218 -8.71 15.48 -6.29
C ALA A 218 -8.52 16.91 -5.75
N LYS A 219 -9.53 17.75 -5.93
CA LYS A 219 -9.51 19.14 -5.44
C LYS A 219 -9.43 19.23 -3.92
N ALA A 220 -10.17 18.38 -3.20
CA ALA A 220 -10.21 18.41 -1.73
C ALA A 220 -8.90 17.92 -1.08
N LYS A 221 -8.16 17.04 -1.78
CA LYS A 221 -6.95 16.38 -1.27
C LYS A 221 -5.67 16.85 -1.96
N ASP A 222 -5.77 17.80 -2.86
CA ASP A 222 -4.67 18.31 -3.69
C ASP A 222 -3.99 17.21 -4.52
N TYR A 223 -4.78 16.23 -4.99
CA TYR A 223 -4.27 15.21 -5.90
C TYR A 223 -4.15 15.76 -7.30
N GLN A 224 -3.07 15.41 -7.97
CA GLN A 224 -2.90 15.69 -9.39
C GLN A 224 -3.91 14.87 -10.22
N PRO A 225 -4.45 15.44 -11.31
CA PRO A 225 -5.58 14.83 -12.01
C PRO A 225 -5.23 13.56 -12.82
N TRP A 226 -3.98 13.22 -12.96
CA TRP A 226 -3.52 12.15 -13.84
C TRP A 226 -3.28 10.80 -13.15
N ALA A 227 -3.41 10.68 -11.82
CA ALA A 227 -3.39 9.38 -11.13
C ALA A 227 -4.13 9.48 -9.79
N ILE A 228 -5.39 9.06 -9.78
CA ILE A 228 -6.24 9.07 -8.59
C ILE A 228 -6.80 7.66 -8.38
N GLY A 229 -6.66 7.16 -7.17
CA GLY A 229 -7.27 5.92 -6.74
C GLY A 229 -8.25 6.12 -5.59
N GLN A 230 -9.33 5.36 -5.60
CA GLN A 230 -10.30 5.29 -4.52
C GLN A 230 -10.80 3.85 -4.36
N VAL A 231 -10.81 3.37 -3.12
CA VAL A 231 -11.46 2.12 -2.71
C VAL A 231 -12.55 2.48 -1.70
N ASP A 232 -13.78 2.18 -2.03
CA ASP A 232 -14.96 2.36 -1.19
C ASP A 232 -15.21 1.04 -0.43
N LEU A 233 -14.63 0.93 0.77
CA LEU A 233 -14.76 -0.27 1.60
C LEU A 233 -16.19 -0.46 2.11
N ALA A 234 -16.96 0.64 2.22
CA ALA A 234 -18.37 0.55 2.60
C ALA A 234 -19.23 -0.15 1.54
N ARG A 235 -18.78 -0.16 0.28
CA ARG A 235 -19.40 -0.93 -0.82
C ARG A 235 -18.72 -2.28 -1.03
N LEU A 236 -17.38 -2.30 -1.04
CA LEU A 236 -16.59 -3.47 -1.37
C LEU A 236 -16.81 -4.63 -0.36
N LEU A 237 -16.71 -4.34 0.95
CA LEU A 237 -16.79 -5.39 1.96
C LEU A 237 -18.16 -6.07 2.04
N PRO A 238 -19.30 -5.36 2.01
CA PRO A 238 -20.63 -6.00 1.93
C PRO A 238 -20.84 -6.82 0.67
N LEU A 239 -20.35 -6.35 -0.50
CA LEU A 239 -20.42 -7.13 -1.74
C LEU A 239 -19.67 -8.46 -1.62
N ALA A 240 -18.45 -8.42 -1.10
CA ALA A 240 -17.64 -9.60 -0.86
C ALA A 240 -18.29 -10.54 0.17
N ALA A 241 -18.86 -10.00 1.25
CA ALA A 241 -19.45 -10.81 2.32
C ALA A 241 -20.85 -11.34 2.01
N SER A 242 -21.58 -10.74 1.07
CA SER A 242 -22.96 -11.12 0.76
C SER A 242 -23.09 -12.45 0.01
N GLY A 243 -22.03 -12.88 -0.70
CA GLY A 243 -22.08 -13.99 -1.65
C GLY A 243 -22.98 -13.72 -2.87
N LYS A 244 -23.43 -12.47 -3.06
CA LYS A 244 -24.29 -12.07 -4.19
C LYS A 244 -23.51 -11.60 -5.41
N ASP A 245 -22.25 -11.15 -5.20
CA ASP A 245 -21.41 -10.73 -6.30
C ASP A 245 -20.99 -11.93 -7.15
N PRO A 246 -21.21 -11.91 -8.48
CA PRO A 246 -20.99 -13.08 -9.34
C PRO A 246 -19.54 -13.55 -9.35
N LEU A 247 -18.56 -12.61 -9.39
CA LEU A 247 -17.14 -12.96 -9.40
C LEU A 247 -16.74 -13.64 -8.10
N PHE A 248 -17.10 -13.01 -6.96
CA PHE A 248 -16.70 -13.52 -5.66
C PHE A 248 -17.39 -14.85 -5.34
N ASN A 249 -18.65 -15.01 -5.74
CA ASN A 249 -19.37 -16.27 -5.60
C ASN A 249 -18.72 -17.40 -6.41
N THR A 250 -18.28 -17.12 -7.65
CA THR A 250 -17.55 -18.07 -8.47
C THR A 250 -16.22 -18.49 -7.81
N LEU A 251 -15.46 -17.54 -7.26
CA LEU A 251 -14.19 -17.83 -6.57
C LEU A 251 -14.40 -18.64 -5.29
N ILE A 252 -15.40 -18.28 -4.47
CA ILE A 252 -15.73 -19.06 -3.24
C ILE A 252 -16.13 -20.48 -3.60
N LYS A 253 -16.95 -20.67 -4.64
CA LYS A 253 -17.39 -21.98 -5.09
C LYS A 253 -16.21 -22.84 -5.57
N ALA A 254 -15.36 -22.28 -6.41
CA ALA A 254 -14.16 -22.98 -6.89
C ALA A 254 -13.22 -23.38 -5.73
N HIS A 255 -13.03 -22.46 -4.76
CA HIS A 255 -12.24 -22.78 -3.56
C HIS A 255 -12.89 -23.89 -2.72
N ALA A 256 -14.21 -23.85 -2.50
CA ALA A 256 -14.94 -24.87 -1.76
C ALA A 256 -14.90 -26.24 -2.45
N GLU A 257 -14.97 -26.27 -3.76
CA GLU A 257 -14.81 -27.50 -4.57
C GLU A 257 -13.41 -28.08 -4.44
N ALA A 258 -12.36 -27.23 -4.52
CA ALA A 258 -10.99 -27.65 -4.34
C ALA A 258 -10.71 -28.20 -2.92
N GLU A 259 -11.25 -27.57 -1.87
CA GLU A 259 -11.12 -28.08 -0.49
C GLU A 259 -11.93 -29.36 -0.27
N SER A 260 -13.13 -29.46 -0.84
CA SER A 260 -13.93 -30.70 -0.83
C SER A 260 -13.18 -31.87 -1.46
N ALA A 261 -12.50 -31.64 -2.59
CA ALA A 261 -11.70 -32.66 -3.25
C ALA A 261 -10.51 -33.14 -2.39
N LYS A 262 -9.93 -32.27 -1.55
CA LYS A 262 -8.82 -32.63 -0.65
C LYS A 262 -9.30 -33.32 0.63
N THR A 263 -10.40 -32.85 1.22
CA THR A 263 -10.85 -33.28 2.54
C THR A 263 -11.89 -34.40 2.49
N GLY A 264 -12.56 -34.58 1.35
CA GLY A 264 -13.71 -35.47 1.20
C GLY A 264 -15.00 -34.94 1.83
N GLU A 265 -15.00 -33.74 2.39
CA GLU A 265 -16.19 -33.12 2.97
C GLU A 265 -17.08 -32.49 1.89
N PRO A 266 -18.43 -32.45 2.09
CA PRO A 266 -19.34 -31.82 1.14
C PRO A 266 -18.99 -30.35 0.89
N VAL A 267 -19.10 -29.88 -0.36
CA VAL A 267 -18.89 -28.48 -0.75
C VAL A 267 -19.71 -27.50 0.07
N SER A 268 -20.96 -27.87 0.42
CA SER A 268 -21.86 -27.05 1.25
C SER A 268 -21.28 -26.69 2.61
N ASN A 269 -20.44 -27.55 3.20
CA ASN A 269 -19.82 -27.31 4.50
C ASN A 269 -18.64 -26.32 4.39
N GLN A 270 -18.09 -26.13 3.18
CA GLN A 270 -16.99 -25.22 2.91
C GLN A 270 -17.48 -23.79 2.57
N LEU A 271 -18.77 -23.63 2.21
CA LEU A 271 -19.38 -22.34 1.91
C LEU A 271 -19.65 -21.56 3.19
N LYS A 272 -18.75 -20.64 3.56
CA LYS A 272 -18.82 -19.87 4.81
C LYS A 272 -19.53 -18.51 4.64
N VAL A 273 -20.52 -18.42 3.75
CA VAL A 273 -21.30 -17.21 3.49
C VAL A 273 -22.70 -17.35 4.07
N SER A 274 -23.14 -16.35 4.81
CA SER A 274 -24.49 -16.29 5.39
C SER A 274 -25.03 -14.85 5.36
N PRO A 275 -26.34 -14.61 5.42
CA PRO A 275 -26.91 -13.27 5.40
C PRO A 275 -26.39 -12.32 6.49
N VAL A 276 -25.95 -12.86 7.62
CA VAL A 276 -25.37 -12.06 8.70
C VAL A 276 -24.01 -11.48 8.30
N CYS A 277 -23.26 -12.12 7.40
CA CYS A 277 -21.94 -11.68 6.97
C CYS A 277 -21.98 -10.30 6.31
N GLU A 278 -23.01 -10.02 5.50
CA GLU A 278 -23.18 -8.71 4.86
C GLU A 278 -23.33 -7.60 5.91
N SER A 279 -24.20 -7.78 6.91
CA SER A 279 -24.42 -6.78 7.96
C SER A 279 -23.21 -6.59 8.86
N GLU A 280 -22.45 -7.64 9.11
CA GLU A 280 -21.21 -7.57 9.88
C GLU A 280 -20.07 -6.93 9.08
N ALA A 281 -20.00 -7.16 7.78
CA ALA A 281 -19.09 -6.47 6.88
C ALA A 281 -19.38 -4.95 6.82
N VAL A 282 -20.66 -4.54 6.77
CA VAL A 282 -21.05 -3.13 6.92
C VAL A 282 -20.53 -2.54 8.23
N ARG A 283 -20.66 -3.28 9.34
CA ARG A 283 -20.16 -2.85 10.65
C ARG A 283 -18.63 -2.64 10.64
N ILE A 284 -17.87 -3.52 9.99
CA ILE A 284 -16.41 -3.38 9.84
C ILE A 284 -16.10 -2.19 8.92
N ALA A 285 -16.74 -2.13 7.76
CA ALA A 285 -16.51 -1.07 6.78
C ALA A 285 -16.82 0.33 7.34
N SER A 286 -17.78 0.45 8.26
CA SER A 286 -18.07 1.73 8.91
C SER A 286 -16.91 2.26 9.77
N ARG A 287 -15.94 1.41 10.15
CA ARG A 287 -14.73 1.85 10.89
C ARG A 287 -13.70 2.49 9.97
N VAL A 288 -13.61 2.01 8.70
CA VAL A 288 -12.73 2.51 7.65
C VAL A 288 -13.53 2.52 6.34
N PRO A 289 -14.39 3.52 6.11
CA PRO A 289 -15.32 3.50 4.98
C PRO A 289 -14.66 3.62 3.60
N SER A 290 -13.53 4.30 3.50
CA SER A 290 -12.82 4.42 2.21
C SER A 290 -11.34 4.70 2.38
N VAL A 291 -10.59 4.36 1.33
CA VAL A 291 -9.19 4.74 1.15
C VAL A 291 -9.07 5.43 -0.20
N SER A 292 -8.36 6.54 -0.25
CA SER A 292 -8.02 7.21 -1.50
C SER A 292 -6.54 7.54 -1.55
N PHE A 293 -6.00 7.68 -2.76
CA PHE A 293 -4.62 8.07 -2.96
C PHE A 293 -4.44 8.84 -4.26
N GLY A 294 -3.40 9.64 -4.30
CA GLY A 294 -2.99 10.35 -5.50
C GLY A 294 -1.60 10.96 -5.31
N TYR A 295 -1.00 11.32 -6.43
CA TYR A 295 0.20 12.14 -6.38
C TYR A 295 -0.20 13.58 -6.07
N THR A 296 0.56 14.24 -5.17
CA THR A 296 0.47 15.69 -4.95
C THR A 296 1.55 16.44 -5.75
N LYS A 297 2.64 15.75 -6.11
CA LYS A 297 3.68 16.22 -7.02
C LYS A 297 4.36 15.03 -7.69
N LEU A 298 4.56 15.14 -9.00
CA LEU A 298 5.42 14.21 -9.74
C LEU A 298 6.14 14.99 -10.85
N ASP A 299 7.45 14.96 -10.79
CA ASP A 299 8.37 15.46 -11.84
C ASP A 299 9.64 14.59 -11.86
N GLU A 300 10.62 14.94 -12.66
CA GLU A 300 11.87 14.17 -12.79
C GLU A 300 12.64 13.98 -11.47
N LYS A 301 12.43 14.88 -10.50
CA LYS A 301 13.15 14.89 -9.21
C LYS A 301 12.28 14.60 -8.00
N HIS A 302 10.95 14.66 -8.13
CA HIS A 302 10.06 14.56 -6.99
C HIS A 302 8.93 13.58 -7.26
N GLN A 303 8.67 12.72 -6.28
CA GLN A 303 7.54 11.81 -6.25
C GLN A 303 6.85 11.94 -4.89
N ASN A 304 5.82 12.77 -4.83
CA ASN A 304 5.06 12.99 -3.61
C ASN A 304 3.69 12.33 -3.74
N ILE A 305 3.42 11.40 -2.85
CA ILE A 305 2.17 10.63 -2.80
C ILE A 305 1.47 10.94 -1.48
N ARG A 306 0.16 11.09 -1.54
CA ARG A 306 -0.71 11.22 -0.38
C ARG A 306 -1.74 10.09 -0.40
N TRP A 307 -1.93 9.47 0.76
CA TRP A 307 -2.98 8.49 1.05
C TRP A 307 -3.90 9.08 2.11
N ASP A 308 -5.20 9.00 1.86
CA ASP A 308 -6.23 9.42 2.82
C ASP A 308 -7.09 8.21 3.16
N VAL A 309 -7.07 7.81 4.42
CA VAL A 309 -7.86 6.71 4.97
C VAL A 309 -8.99 7.33 5.80
N ALA A 310 -10.21 7.29 5.27
CA ALA A 310 -11.36 7.74 6.04
C ALA A 310 -11.57 6.81 7.25
N LEU A 311 -11.76 7.39 8.41
CA LEU A 311 -11.97 6.67 9.67
C LEU A 311 -13.29 7.05 10.31
N ALA A 312 -13.80 6.17 11.17
CA ALA A 312 -14.96 6.49 11.98
C ALA A 312 -14.72 7.69 12.90
N ASP A 313 -15.75 8.45 13.20
CA ASP A 313 -15.67 9.71 13.96
C ASP A 313 -15.04 9.55 15.34
N ASP A 314 -15.29 8.44 16.04
CA ASP A 314 -14.70 8.17 17.35
C ASP A 314 -13.18 7.94 17.26
N VAL A 315 -12.69 7.34 16.17
CA VAL A 315 -11.24 7.16 15.92
C VAL A 315 -10.59 8.50 15.63
N THR A 316 -11.14 9.25 14.69
CA THR A 316 -10.62 10.59 14.35
C THR A 316 -10.66 11.52 15.54
N LYS A 317 -11.75 11.51 16.31
CA LYS A 317 -11.90 12.31 17.53
C LYS A 317 -10.90 11.94 18.63
N ALA A 318 -10.55 10.65 18.74
CA ALA A 318 -9.60 10.17 19.74
C ALA A 318 -8.17 10.65 19.46
N PHE A 319 -7.79 10.80 18.18
CA PHE A 319 -6.39 11.01 17.79
C PHE A 319 -6.11 12.34 17.07
N SER A 320 -7.05 12.96 16.36
CA SER A 320 -6.82 14.22 15.60
C SER A 320 -6.42 15.41 16.47
N GLY A 321 -6.95 15.50 17.68
CA GLY A 321 -6.60 16.54 18.65
C GLY A 321 -5.43 16.20 19.58
N LEU A 322 -4.90 14.99 19.50
CA LEU A 322 -3.89 14.50 20.42
C LEU A 322 -2.51 15.08 20.09
N LYS A 323 -1.91 15.78 21.04
CA LYS A 323 -0.52 16.23 20.95
C LYS A 323 0.36 15.28 21.77
N VAL A 324 1.24 14.55 21.09
CA VAL A 324 2.17 13.63 21.72
C VAL A 324 3.51 14.32 21.95
N GLU A 325 3.97 14.34 23.20
CA GLU A 325 5.24 14.96 23.59
C GLU A 325 6.42 14.01 23.32
N LEU A 326 6.67 13.77 22.03
CA LEU A 326 7.80 12.99 21.54
C LEU A 326 8.81 13.91 20.84
N PRO A 327 9.99 14.18 21.42
CA PRO A 327 11.01 14.99 20.78
C PRO A 327 11.42 14.44 19.41
N GLY A 328 11.40 15.29 18.40
CA GLY A 328 11.71 14.94 17.00
C GLY A 328 10.51 14.51 16.17
N LEU A 329 9.31 14.43 16.75
CA LEU A 329 8.11 14.19 15.96
C LEU A 329 7.76 15.40 15.07
N GLY A 330 8.13 16.62 15.47
CA GLY A 330 7.82 17.88 14.75
C GLY A 330 8.72 18.17 13.56
N ALA A 331 9.98 17.76 13.62
CA ALA A 331 10.95 18.03 12.57
C ALA A 331 12.01 16.91 12.50
N ALA A 332 12.48 16.62 11.28
CA ALA A 332 13.61 15.72 11.09
C ALA A 332 14.87 16.30 11.73
N GLY A 333 15.71 15.41 12.28
CA GLY A 333 17.10 15.72 12.59
C GLY A 333 17.98 15.68 11.35
N THR A 334 19.28 15.81 11.55
CA THR A 334 20.29 15.75 10.48
C THR A 334 20.78 14.33 10.19
N ALA A 335 20.33 13.33 10.95
CA ALA A 335 20.75 11.95 10.79
C ALA A 335 20.27 11.37 9.45
N PRO A 336 21.11 10.56 8.77
CA PRO A 336 20.74 9.89 7.53
C PRO A 336 19.51 9.00 7.62
N PHE A 337 19.19 8.49 8.81
CA PHE A 337 17.93 7.86 9.15
C PHE A 337 17.39 8.45 10.45
N ASP A 338 16.14 8.85 10.44
CA ASP A 338 15.45 9.39 11.61
C ASP A 338 13.96 9.04 11.54
N ILE A 339 13.51 8.18 12.43
CA ILE A 339 12.11 7.79 12.57
C ILE A 339 11.60 8.17 13.96
N SER A 340 10.42 8.76 14.00
CA SER A 340 9.68 9.08 15.22
C SER A 340 8.28 8.50 15.12
N LEU A 341 7.88 7.68 16.11
CA LEU A 341 6.58 7.04 16.18
C LEU A 341 5.92 7.36 17.51
N ALA A 342 4.79 8.02 17.47
CA ALA A 342 3.95 8.26 18.63
C ALA A 342 3.24 6.95 19.02
N VAL A 343 3.41 6.55 20.28
CA VAL A 343 2.78 5.35 20.86
C VAL A 343 2.18 5.74 22.21
N PRO A 344 1.14 6.61 22.23
CA PRO A 344 0.51 7.08 23.45
C PRO A 344 -0.31 5.95 24.09
N ILE A 345 0.32 5.17 24.97
CA ILE A 345 -0.24 3.93 25.51
C ILE A 345 -1.59 4.14 26.17
N VAL A 346 -1.79 5.22 26.91
CA VAL A 346 -3.07 5.51 27.58
C VAL A 346 -4.21 5.64 26.57
N GLN A 347 -4.00 6.39 25.48
CA GLN A 347 -5.03 6.62 24.45
C GLN A 347 -5.26 5.35 23.63
N LEU A 348 -4.18 4.66 23.22
CA LEU A 348 -4.28 3.40 22.50
C LEU A 348 -5.02 2.34 23.31
N ARG A 349 -4.70 2.22 24.59
CA ARG A 349 -5.39 1.33 25.51
C ARG A 349 -6.88 1.65 25.63
N SER A 350 -7.22 2.91 25.86
CA SER A 350 -8.62 3.34 25.97
C SER A 350 -9.39 3.07 24.70
N PHE A 351 -8.80 3.37 23.54
CA PHE A 351 -9.42 3.13 22.25
C PHE A 351 -9.62 1.63 22.00
N TRP A 352 -8.56 0.82 22.10
CA TRP A 352 -8.64 -0.61 21.81
C TRP A 352 -9.44 -1.38 22.85
N GLY A 353 -9.43 -0.96 24.11
CA GLY A 353 -10.29 -1.50 25.16
C GLY A 353 -11.76 -1.31 24.80
N ALA A 354 -12.16 -0.09 24.42
CA ALA A 354 -13.53 0.19 23.98
C ALA A 354 -13.94 -0.63 22.73
N GLN A 355 -13.02 -0.85 21.77
CA GLN A 355 -13.31 -1.72 20.62
C GLN A 355 -13.49 -3.18 21.04
N ALA A 356 -12.65 -3.69 21.95
CA ALA A 356 -12.78 -5.05 22.47
C ALA A 356 -14.09 -5.25 23.23
N GLU A 357 -14.49 -4.30 24.06
CA GLU A 357 -15.79 -4.31 24.76
C GLU A 357 -16.98 -4.28 23.78
N ALA A 358 -16.90 -3.45 22.74
CA ALA A 358 -17.94 -3.37 21.70
C ALA A 358 -18.11 -4.70 20.94
N VAL A 359 -17.00 -5.40 20.65
CA VAL A 359 -17.04 -6.73 20.02
C VAL A 359 -17.54 -7.79 21.00
N ALA A 360 -17.14 -7.75 22.27
CA ALA A 360 -17.64 -8.66 23.30
C ALA A 360 -19.16 -8.51 23.53
N ALA A 361 -19.67 -7.27 23.50
CA ALA A 361 -21.10 -6.98 23.62
C ALA A 361 -21.92 -7.44 22.39
N LYS A 362 -21.32 -7.42 21.20
CA LYS A 362 -21.95 -7.86 19.95
C LYS A 362 -20.94 -8.66 19.11
N PRO A 363 -20.73 -9.95 19.45
CA PRO A 363 -19.77 -10.80 18.74
C PRO A 363 -20.10 -10.97 17.25
N PHE A 364 -19.08 -11.25 16.45
CA PHE A 364 -19.26 -11.66 15.06
C PHE A 364 -19.77 -13.10 15.04
N THR A 365 -20.85 -13.32 14.28
CA THR A 365 -21.51 -14.63 14.10
C THR A 365 -21.32 -15.17 12.69
N CYS A 366 -20.86 -14.33 11.75
CA CYS A 366 -20.44 -14.77 10.42
C CYS A 366 -19.26 -15.75 10.55
N PRO A 367 -19.33 -16.96 9.97
CA PRO A 367 -18.26 -17.96 10.10
C PRO A 367 -16.89 -17.45 9.68
N SER A 368 -16.83 -16.64 8.61
CA SER A 368 -15.57 -16.06 8.11
C SER A 368 -15.00 -14.97 9.00
N LEU A 369 -15.81 -14.36 9.87
CA LEU A 369 -15.42 -13.25 10.76
C LEU A 369 -15.30 -13.67 12.23
N ALA A 370 -15.72 -14.90 12.57
CA ALA A 370 -15.76 -15.37 13.95
C ALA A 370 -14.39 -15.32 14.66
N GLN A 371 -13.29 -15.52 13.92
CA GLN A 371 -11.93 -15.41 14.48
C GLN A 371 -11.59 -14.00 15.02
N LEU A 372 -12.27 -12.96 14.53
CA LEU A 372 -12.09 -11.60 15.05
C LEU A 372 -12.50 -11.50 16.54
N ASN A 373 -13.45 -12.31 17.01
CA ASN A 373 -13.86 -12.32 18.42
C ASN A 373 -12.67 -12.70 19.34
N GLU A 374 -11.91 -13.72 18.96
CA GLU A 374 -10.73 -14.13 19.72
C GLU A 374 -9.62 -13.07 19.65
N GLY A 375 -9.42 -12.46 18.46
CA GLY A 375 -8.48 -11.36 18.27
C GLY A 375 -8.79 -10.18 19.20
N PHE A 376 -10.04 -9.74 19.25
CA PHE A 376 -10.47 -8.64 20.11
C PHE A 376 -10.44 -9.01 21.60
N ALA A 377 -10.75 -10.26 21.97
CA ALA A 377 -10.59 -10.73 23.35
C ALA A 377 -9.12 -10.65 23.81
N LYS A 378 -8.15 -11.07 22.97
CA LYS A 378 -6.72 -10.92 23.24
C LYS A 378 -6.31 -9.44 23.37
N ILE A 379 -6.80 -8.56 22.49
CA ILE A 379 -6.59 -7.12 22.58
C ILE A 379 -7.10 -6.58 23.91
N GLY A 380 -8.30 -6.98 24.34
CA GLY A 380 -8.87 -6.60 25.65
C GLY A 380 -7.95 -6.97 26.82
N LEU A 381 -7.38 -8.17 26.82
CA LEU A 381 -6.42 -8.61 27.84
C LEU A 381 -5.12 -7.79 27.79
N MET A 382 -4.56 -7.56 26.59
CA MET A 382 -3.34 -6.76 26.41
C MET A 382 -3.54 -5.31 26.87
N THR A 383 -4.71 -4.72 26.66
CA THR A 383 -5.00 -3.34 27.13
C THR A 383 -5.04 -3.25 28.65
N GLN A 384 -5.44 -4.30 29.36
CA GLN A 384 -5.39 -4.35 30.81
C GLN A 384 -3.92 -4.43 31.31
N GLN A 385 -3.10 -5.25 30.70
CA GLN A 385 -1.68 -5.41 31.06
C GLN A 385 -0.86 -4.15 30.78
N ALA A 386 -1.15 -3.45 29.68
CA ALA A 386 -0.48 -2.19 29.30
C ALA A 386 -0.77 -1.02 30.26
N ALA A 387 -1.65 -1.20 31.27
CA ALA A 387 -1.98 -0.16 32.24
C ALA A 387 -0.90 0.08 33.31
N VAL A 388 0.03 -0.88 33.45
CA VAL A 388 0.98 -0.86 34.58
C VAL A 388 2.13 0.11 34.30
N PRO A 389 2.38 1.10 35.18
CA PRO A 389 3.58 1.93 35.10
C PRO A 389 4.88 1.08 35.22
N PRO A 390 5.96 1.47 34.54
CA PRO A 390 6.11 2.65 33.67
C PRO A 390 5.72 2.40 32.19
N ILE A 391 5.23 1.21 31.83
CA ILE A 391 4.84 0.88 30.43
C ILE A 391 3.66 1.75 29.99
N GLY A 392 2.67 1.91 30.86
CA GLY A 392 1.50 2.76 30.60
C GLY A 392 1.86 4.25 30.38
N ASP A 393 3.04 4.66 30.84
CA ASP A 393 3.51 6.04 30.72
C ASP A 393 4.22 6.36 29.39
N LEU A 394 4.41 5.36 28.52
CA LEU A 394 5.10 5.53 27.23
C LEU A 394 4.28 6.40 26.29
N LEU A 395 4.99 7.31 25.60
CA LEU A 395 4.44 8.26 24.64
C LEU A 395 4.92 7.99 23.21
N GLY A 396 6.13 7.43 23.05
CA GLY A 396 6.66 7.12 21.72
C GLY A 396 8.14 6.76 21.72
N LEU A 397 8.60 6.49 20.50
CA LEU A 397 9.98 6.09 20.21
C LEU A 397 10.54 6.93 19.07
N ARG A 398 11.80 7.36 19.20
CA ARG A 398 12.60 7.91 18.10
C ARG A 398 13.89 7.14 17.97
N VAL A 399 14.27 6.83 16.72
CA VAL A 399 15.56 6.24 16.36
C VAL A 399 16.21 7.10 15.31
N ALA A 400 17.44 7.54 15.56
CA ALA A 400 18.24 8.31 14.62
C ALA A 400 19.59 7.61 14.42
N LEU A 401 19.91 7.20 13.20
CA LEU A 401 21.18 6.54 12.86
C LEU A 401 22.02 7.45 12.01
N ASP A 402 23.26 7.64 12.41
CA ASP A 402 24.26 8.43 11.66
C ASP A 402 25.10 7.54 10.73
N SER A 403 25.31 6.29 11.10
CA SER A 403 25.98 5.30 10.25
C SER A 403 25.36 3.91 10.43
N PHE A 404 25.45 3.12 9.38
CA PHE A 404 25.09 1.71 9.37
C PHE A 404 26.01 0.96 8.41
N GLU A 405 26.73 -0.03 8.95
CA GLU A 405 27.55 -0.95 8.18
C GLU A 405 27.01 -2.37 8.40
N PRO A 406 26.58 -3.04 7.33
CA PRO A 406 26.11 -4.42 7.46
C PRO A 406 27.24 -5.31 7.97
N GLY A 407 26.94 -6.17 8.94
CA GLY A 407 27.85 -7.23 9.35
C GLY A 407 28.02 -8.27 8.25
N SER A 408 29.21 -8.87 8.16
CA SER A 408 29.43 -10.02 7.29
C SER A 408 29.10 -11.32 8.04
N ASN A 409 28.31 -12.19 7.40
CA ASN A 409 27.92 -13.50 7.93
C ASN A 409 27.27 -13.39 9.33
N ASP A 410 27.86 -14.00 10.36
CA ASP A 410 27.35 -14.00 11.75
C ASP A 410 27.75 -12.75 12.56
N ALA A 411 28.51 -11.83 11.99
CA ALA A 411 28.90 -10.60 12.66
C ALA A 411 27.73 -9.64 12.82
N MET A 412 27.57 -9.06 14.00
CA MET A 412 26.56 -8.03 14.22
C MET A 412 26.85 -6.79 13.37
N PRO A 413 25.81 -6.13 12.79
CA PRO A 413 26.00 -4.88 12.08
C PRO A 413 26.61 -3.83 13.00
N LYS A 414 27.54 -3.03 12.48
CA LYS A 414 28.04 -1.86 13.18
C LYS A 414 27.15 -0.66 12.86
N PHE A 415 26.81 0.10 13.86
CA PHE A 415 26.02 1.32 13.70
C PHE A 415 26.43 2.37 14.73
N SER A 416 26.22 3.62 14.38
CA SER A 416 26.24 4.73 15.34
C SER A 416 24.92 5.48 15.26
N GLY A 417 24.45 5.97 16.40
CA GLY A 417 23.18 6.69 16.43
C GLY A 417 22.57 6.79 17.81
N ARG A 418 21.30 7.14 17.85
CA ARG A 418 20.61 7.49 19.08
C ARG A 418 19.20 6.89 19.09
N ILE A 419 18.76 6.50 20.28
CA ILE A 419 17.40 6.03 20.55
C ILE A 419 16.84 6.92 21.67
N LEU A 420 15.58 7.37 21.49
CA LEU A 420 14.86 8.11 22.51
C LEU A 420 13.53 7.43 22.78
N ILE A 421 13.25 7.18 24.05
CA ILE A 421 11.96 6.68 24.53
C ILE A 421 11.27 7.83 25.26
N ALA A 422 10.20 8.37 24.67
CA ALA A 422 9.38 9.38 25.31
C ALA A 422 8.42 8.74 26.31
N THR A 423 8.35 9.32 27.51
CA THR A 423 7.52 8.83 28.60
C THR A 423 7.18 9.96 29.57
N SER A 424 6.01 9.92 30.18
CA SER A 424 5.64 10.83 31.26
C SER A 424 6.36 10.52 32.60
N ASN A 425 7.04 9.35 32.70
CA ASN A 425 7.74 8.88 33.89
C ASN A 425 9.12 8.32 33.57
N PRO A 426 10.09 9.15 33.16
CA PRO A 426 11.43 8.68 32.80
C PRO A 426 12.19 8.05 33.98
N ALA A 427 11.97 8.51 35.19
CA ALA A 427 12.58 7.93 36.38
C ALA A 427 12.07 6.49 36.67
N GLY A 428 10.77 6.25 36.50
CA GLY A 428 10.19 4.91 36.63
C GLY A 428 10.69 3.96 35.54
N LEU A 429 10.87 4.44 34.32
CA LEU A 429 11.44 3.64 33.23
C LEU A 429 12.92 3.27 33.50
N LEU A 430 13.71 4.23 34.02
CA LEU A 430 15.09 3.97 34.44
C LEU A 430 15.14 2.94 35.58
N ALA A 431 14.29 3.08 36.61
CA ALA A 431 14.22 2.13 37.70
C ALA A 431 13.88 0.70 37.24
N MET A 432 12.95 0.56 36.28
CA MET A 432 12.64 -0.74 35.68
C MET A 432 13.86 -1.33 34.94
N ALA A 433 14.59 -0.52 34.16
CA ALA A 433 15.80 -0.96 33.48
C ALA A 433 16.88 -1.40 34.47
N GLN A 434 17.03 -0.69 35.59
CA GLN A 434 17.97 -1.03 36.68
C GLN A 434 17.61 -2.34 37.40
N MET A 435 16.30 -2.66 37.49
CA MET A 435 15.87 -3.96 38.03
C MET A 435 16.15 -5.11 37.05
N ALA A 436 16.01 -4.85 35.74
CA ALA A 436 16.23 -5.86 34.71
C ALA A 436 17.72 -6.14 34.43
N ALA A 437 18.60 -5.14 34.63
CA ALA A 437 20.04 -5.28 34.37
C ALA A 437 20.87 -4.75 35.55
N SER A 438 21.53 -5.66 36.29
CA SER A 438 22.32 -5.33 37.48
C SER A 438 23.42 -4.30 37.21
N GLY A 439 24.05 -4.32 36.04
CA GLY A 439 25.04 -3.33 35.61
C GLY A 439 24.52 -1.88 35.54
N LEU A 440 23.21 -1.68 35.45
CA LEU A 440 22.60 -0.32 35.43
C LEU A 440 22.35 0.24 36.84
N GLN A 441 22.47 -0.54 37.91
CA GLN A 441 22.11 -0.10 39.27
C GLN A 441 22.90 1.12 39.74
N GLN A 442 24.14 1.28 39.26
CA GLN A 442 25.01 2.41 39.61
C GLN A 442 24.82 3.64 38.69
N VAL A 443 24.08 3.51 37.60
CA VAL A 443 23.84 4.60 36.62
C VAL A 443 22.88 5.61 37.22
N LYS A 444 23.35 6.83 37.45
CA LYS A 444 22.53 7.95 37.96
C LYS A 444 22.31 8.95 36.84
N LEU A 445 21.06 9.13 36.41
CA LEU A 445 20.66 10.12 35.44
C LEU A 445 19.87 11.22 36.12
N THR A 446 20.12 12.44 35.70
CA THR A 446 19.36 13.64 36.10
C THR A 446 18.59 14.19 34.94
N THR A 447 17.45 14.85 35.16
CA THR A 447 16.55 15.36 34.13
C THR A 447 17.08 16.59 33.37
N ASP A 448 18.35 16.92 33.57
CA ASP A 448 19.04 18.03 32.90
C ASP A 448 19.64 17.64 31.53
N GLY A 449 19.47 16.41 31.11
CA GLY A 449 19.90 15.91 29.81
C GLY A 449 21.41 15.62 29.69
N LYS A 450 22.16 15.65 30.80
CA LYS A 450 23.61 15.37 30.76
C LYS A 450 23.87 13.92 30.41
N PRO A 451 24.76 13.63 29.43
CA PRO A 451 25.18 12.29 29.09
C PRO A 451 25.96 11.64 30.20
N VAL A 452 25.67 10.37 30.48
CA VAL A 452 26.42 9.48 31.41
C VAL A 452 26.81 8.24 30.64
N ALA A 453 28.11 7.92 30.64
CA ALA A 453 28.61 6.69 30.01
C ALA A 453 28.07 5.45 30.72
N LEU A 454 27.63 4.46 29.98
CA LEU A 454 27.20 3.18 30.52
C LEU A 454 28.38 2.26 30.78
N PRO A 455 28.27 1.38 31.81
CA PRO A 455 29.33 0.45 32.16
C PRO A 455 29.72 -0.51 31.03
N PRO A 456 31.02 -0.85 30.89
CA PRO A 456 31.50 -1.75 29.84
C PRO A 456 30.81 -3.12 29.79
N GLU A 457 30.36 -3.63 30.94
CA GLU A 457 29.66 -4.91 31.05
C GLU A 457 28.36 -4.94 30.25
N ILE A 458 27.72 -3.78 30.05
CA ILE A 458 26.48 -3.63 29.28
C ILE A 458 26.80 -3.34 27.81
N THR A 459 27.87 -2.61 27.54
CA THR A 459 28.19 -2.10 26.20
C THR A 459 29.07 -3.06 25.39
N ALA A 460 29.76 -4.01 26.05
CA ALA A 460 30.63 -4.97 25.38
C ALA A 460 29.99 -5.74 24.22
N PRO A 461 28.72 -6.19 24.28
CA PRO A 461 28.08 -6.88 23.16
C PRO A 461 27.90 -6.01 21.94
N LEU A 462 27.80 -4.66 22.10
CA LEU A 462 27.64 -3.72 21.01
C LEU A 462 28.97 -3.32 20.35
N GLY A 463 30.10 -3.60 20.99
CA GLY A 463 31.43 -3.26 20.51
C GLY A 463 31.69 -1.76 20.36
N ALA A 464 30.84 -0.91 20.97
CA ALA A 464 30.89 0.54 20.87
C ALA A 464 30.57 1.17 22.24
N PRO A 465 31.07 2.38 22.52
CA PRO A 465 30.70 3.11 23.72
C PRO A 465 29.20 3.52 23.65
N VAL A 466 28.55 3.48 24.82
CA VAL A 466 27.12 3.85 24.94
C VAL A 466 26.98 4.86 26.08
N TRP A 467 26.18 5.89 25.83
CA TRP A 467 25.79 6.89 26.81
C TRP A 467 24.29 6.90 27.01
N ALA A 468 23.85 7.28 28.19
CA ALA A 468 22.45 7.53 28.49
C ALA A 468 22.27 8.97 28.97
N ALA A 469 21.14 9.55 28.67
CA ALA A 469 20.71 10.84 29.20
C ALA A 469 19.22 10.82 29.51
N MET A 470 18.78 11.61 30.47
CA MET A 470 17.39 11.72 30.86
C MET A 470 16.93 13.17 30.75
N GLY A 471 15.85 13.41 30.05
CA GLY A 471 15.11 14.68 30.04
C GLY A 471 13.86 14.61 30.91
N PRO A 472 13.08 15.70 30.98
CA PRO A 472 11.85 15.73 31.77
C PRO A 472 10.79 14.72 31.34
N LYS A 473 10.78 14.34 30.04
CA LYS A 473 9.77 13.46 29.43
C LYS A 473 10.37 12.38 28.50
N ALA A 474 11.65 12.09 28.64
CA ALA A 474 12.30 11.08 27.81
C ALA A 474 13.55 10.50 28.46
N LEU A 475 13.84 9.25 28.09
CA LEU A 475 15.16 8.64 28.21
C LEU A 475 15.78 8.52 26.82
N ALA A 476 17.08 8.80 26.72
CA ALA A 476 17.80 8.70 25.46
C ALA A 476 19.09 7.89 25.65
N LEU A 477 19.45 7.13 24.63
CA LEU A 477 20.68 6.37 24.50
C LEU A 477 21.43 6.82 23.24
N ALA A 478 22.74 6.90 23.32
CA ALA A 478 23.62 7.12 22.19
C ALA A 478 24.64 5.99 22.09
N VAL A 479 24.84 5.48 20.89
CA VAL A 479 25.78 4.38 20.58
C VAL A 479 26.77 4.87 19.53
N GLY A 480 28.06 4.76 19.84
CA GLY A 480 29.15 5.16 18.94
C GLY A 480 29.94 6.36 19.45
N GLN A 481 31.17 6.48 18.98
CA GLN A 481 32.08 7.56 19.38
C GLN A 481 31.54 8.93 19.00
N GLY A 482 31.44 9.86 19.97
CA GLY A 482 30.99 11.24 19.74
C GLY A 482 29.47 11.41 19.62
N GLU A 483 28.68 10.36 19.84
CA GLU A 483 27.21 10.46 19.80
C GLU A 483 26.60 11.06 21.08
N ASP A 484 27.34 11.07 22.18
CA ASP A 484 26.95 11.66 23.45
C ASP A 484 26.64 13.15 23.36
N VAL A 485 27.41 13.91 22.56
CA VAL A 485 27.21 15.37 22.41
C VAL A 485 25.89 15.74 21.72
N LYS A 486 25.29 14.80 21.00
CA LYS A 486 24.02 14.97 20.27
C LYS A 486 22.77 14.65 21.11
N LEU A 487 22.94 14.07 22.31
CA LEU A 487 21.81 13.70 23.19
C LEU A 487 20.99 14.89 23.65
N GLY A 488 21.67 16.03 23.89
CA GLY A 488 20.98 17.27 24.27
C GLY A 488 20.05 17.80 23.18
N GLU A 489 20.49 17.80 21.92
CA GLU A 489 19.67 18.16 20.78
C GLU A 489 18.51 17.19 20.59
N LEU A 490 18.76 15.88 20.72
CA LEU A 490 17.74 14.84 20.60
C LEU A 490 16.61 15.04 21.63
N LEU A 491 16.95 15.31 22.89
CA LEU A 491 16.00 15.49 23.98
C LEU A 491 15.16 16.77 23.86
N ASN A 492 15.72 17.83 23.22
CA ASN A 492 15.10 19.15 23.11
C ASN A 492 14.45 19.40 21.74
N ALA A 493 14.41 18.39 20.87
CA ALA A 493 13.78 18.53 19.55
C ALA A 493 12.27 18.76 19.64
N ALA A 494 11.69 19.42 18.63
CA ALA A 494 10.27 19.76 18.60
C ALA A 494 9.36 18.52 18.61
N SER A 495 8.29 18.55 19.41
CA SER A 495 7.36 17.40 19.58
C SER A 495 6.29 17.27 18.50
N GLY A 496 6.11 18.25 17.63
CA GLY A 496 5.11 18.19 16.56
C GLY A 496 3.73 18.75 16.95
N ASP A 497 2.86 18.78 15.96
CA ASP A 497 1.51 19.31 16.05
C ASP A 497 0.51 18.25 16.53
N ALA A 498 -0.71 18.69 16.84
CA ALA A 498 -1.81 17.80 17.18
C ALA A 498 -2.14 16.85 16.00
N GLY A 499 -2.38 15.59 16.32
CA GLY A 499 -2.68 14.55 15.34
C GLY A 499 -1.46 13.95 14.63
N ARG A 500 -0.26 14.49 14.79
CA ARG A 500 0.96 13.90 14.20
C ARG A 500 1.33 12.62 14.96
N MET A 501 1.33 11.49 14.25
CA MET A 501 1.55 10.16 14.82
C MET A 501 2.87 9.54 14.39
N GLY A 502 3.44 9.97 13.29
CA GLY A 502 4.69 9.40 12.81
C GLY A 502 5.43 10.32 11.84
N ARG A 503 6.74 10.18 11.80
CA ARG A 503 7.63 10.82 10.85
C ARG A 503 8.81 9.91 10.53
N LEU A 504 9.20 9.88 9.27
CA LEU A 504 10.38 9.19 8.77
C LEU A 504 11.20 10.15 7.93
N SER A 505 12.50 10.15 8.08
CA SER A 505 13.46 10.73 7.15
C SER A 505 14.56 9.71 6.87
N LEU A 506 14.88 9.48 5.60
CA LEU A 506 15.84 8.47 5.17
C LEU A 506 16.63 9.01 3.98
N SER A 507 17.96 9.08 4.12
CA SER A 507 18.84 9.41 3.01
C SER A 507 18.94 8.24 2.02
N GLY A 508 19.16 8.55 0.74
CA GLY A 508 19.35 7.54 -0.29
C GLY A 508 20.53 6.62 -0.03
N ASP A 509 21.61 7.15 0.54
CA ASP A 509 22.81 6.38 0.83
C ASP A 509 22.56 5.36 1.97
N MET A 510 21.83 5.76 3.01
CA MET A 510 21.41 4.86 4.08
C MET A 510 20.45 3.78 3.56
N TYR A 511 19.52 4.17 2.68
CA TYR A 511 18.60 3.23 2.05
C TYR A 511 19.35 2.18 1.21
N GLN A 512 20.34 2.61 0.41
CA GLN A 512 21.21 1.71 -0.36
C GLN A 512 21.99 0.75 0.55
N ALA A 513 22.55 1.25 1.66
CA ALA A 513 23.25 0.42 2.63
C ALA A 513 22.34 -0.67 3.22
N TRP A 514 21.09 -0.34 3.52
CA TRP A 514 20.12 -1.31 4.03
C TRP A 514 19.71 -2.35 2.99
N VAL A 515 19.40 -1.92 1.77
CA VAL A 515 19.05 -2.86 0.69
C VAL A 515 20.20 -3.82 0.43
N LYS A 516 21.44 -3.33 0.44
CA LYS A 516 22.64 -4.17 0.30
C LYS A 516 22.77 -5.18 1.45
N ALA A 517 22.54 -4.73 2.69
CA ALA A 517 22.59 -5.61 3.86
C ALA A 517 21.53 -6.71 3.80
N MET A 518 20.30 -6.36 3.42
CA MET A 518 19.22 -7.34 3.26
C MET A 518 19.52 -8.35 2.15
N ALA A 519 20.10 -7.92 1.02
CA ALA A 519 20.50 -8.79 -0.06
C ALA A 519 21.55 -9.82 0.40
N GLN A 520 22.59 -9.36 1.08
CA GLN A 520 23.64 -10.24 1.62
C GLN A 520 23.09 -11.26 2.62
N LYS A 521 22.20 -10.82 3.51
CA LYS A 521 21.57 -11.73 4.49
C LYS A 521 20.66 -12.75 3.82
N ALA A 522 19.90 -12.36 2.80
CA ALA A 522 19.04 -13.26 2.05
C ALA A 522 19.84 -14.30 1.27
N GLU A 523 20.98 -13.91 0.67
CA GLU A 523 21.91 -14.82 -0.01
C GLU A 523 22.48 -15.84 0.97
N HIS A 524 22.93 -15.41 2.14
CA HIS A 524 23.44 -16.30 3.18
C HIS A 524 22.38 -17.29 3.71
N ILE A 525 21.14 -16.84 3.93
CA ILE A 525 20.03 -17.73 4.32
C ILE A 525 19.74 -18.75 3.21
N ALA A 526 19.79 -18.34 1.95
CA ALA A 526 19.57 -19.23 0.82
C ALA A 526 20.67 -20.32 0.72
N GLU A 527 21.94 -19.95 0.97
CA GLU A 527 23.06 -20.88 1.02
C GLU A 527 22.90 -21.94 2.15
N ILE A 528 22.53 -21.49 3.36
CA ILE A 528 22.30 -22.40 4.50
C ILE A 528 21.13 -23.33 4.19
N THR A 529 20.05 -22.82 3.60
CA THR A 529 18.87 -23.61 3.25
C THR A 529 19.19 -24.63 2.19
N ALA A 530 19.94 -24.25 1.15
CA ALA A 530 20.39 -25.17 0.11
C ALA A 530 21.31 -26.28 0.65
N ALA A 531 22.22 -25.93 1.57
CA ALA A 531 23.10 -26.89 2.21
C ALA A 531 22.35 -27.89 3.12
N SER A 532 21.27 -27.45 3.78
CA SER A 532 20.45 -28.31 4.66
C SER A 532 19.50 -29.26 3.91
N GLN A 533 19.22 -29.00 2.62
CA GLN A 533 18.30 -29.79 1.78
C GLN A 533 19.03 -30.70 0.77
N SER A 534 20.28 -31.10 1.07
CA SER A 534 21.17 -31.76 0.13
C SER A 534 20.70 -33.12 -0.41
N ASP A 535 19.71 -33.77 0.19
CA ASP A 535 19.29 -35.14 -0.14
C ASP A 535 18.03 -35.20 -1.04
N ASP A 536 17.34 -34.08 -1.31
CA ASP A 536 16.16 -34.01 -2.19
C ASP A 536 16.43 -33.17 -3.44
N PRO A 537 16.57 -33.80 -4.64
CA PRO A 537 16.82 -33.06 -5.87
C PRO A 537 15.73 -32.02 -6.23
N GLN A 538 14.46 -32.29 -5.88
CA GLN A 538 13.34 -31.41 -6.19
C GLN A 538 13.31 -30.21 -5.25
N ALA A 539 13.66 -30.44 -3.97
CA ALA A 539 13.84 -29.36 -3.01
C ALA A 539 15.03 -28.44 -3.37
N GLN A 540 16.14 -29.01 -3.89
CA GLN A 540 17.29 -28.24 -4.38
C GLN A 540 16.93 -27.34 -5.57
N VAL A 541 16.17 -27.85 -6.55
CA VAL A 541 15.71 -27.05 -7.70
C VAL A 541 14.82 -25.90 -7.24
N SER A 542 13.89 -26.17 -6.31
CA SER A 542 12.99 -25.16 -5.74
C SER A 542 13.75 -24.09 -4.95
N ALA A 543 14.73 -24.50 -4.13
CA ALA A 543 15.56 -23.59 -3.35
C ALA A 543 16.44 -22.69 -4.25
N LYS A 544 17.04 -23.26 -5.31
CA LYS A 544 17.82 -22.50 -6.29
C LYS A 544 16.96 -21.47 -7.02
N ALA A 545 15.78 -21.85 -7.48
CA ALA A 545 14.84 -20.93 -8.13
C ALA A 545 14.38 -19.80 -7.17
N ALA A 546 14.15 -20.11 -5.89
CA ALA A 546 13.83 -19.11 -4.88
C ALA A 546 15.00 -18.13 -4.61
N ALA A 547 16.23 -18.64 -4.59
CA ALA A 547 17.44 -17.81 -4.43
C ALA A 547 17.66 -16.88 -5.63
N GLU A 548 17.51 -17.36 -6.85
CA GLU A 548 17.61 -16.55 -8.07
C GLU A 548 16.54 -15.44 -8.10
N ARG A 549 15.31 -15.75 -7.71
CA ARG A 549 14.21 -14.76 -7.58
C ARG A 549 14.54 -13.69 -6.56
N SER A 550 14.99 -14.10 -5.37
CA SER A 550 15.39 -13.18 -4.29
C SER A 550 16.52 -12.26 -4.75
N LYS A 551 17.52 -12.80 -5.42
CA LYS A 551 18.65 -12.03 -5.98
C LYS A 551 18.16 -10.98 -6.98
N ALA A 552 17.36 -11.36 -7.96
CA ALA A 552 16.84 -10.42 -8.96
C ALA A 552 15.95 -9.33 -8.34
N GLN A 553 15.17 -9.66 -7.30
CA GLN A 553 14.40 -8.69 -6.54
C GLN A 553 15.31 -7.67 -5.83
N PHE A 554 16.36 -8.12 -5.16
CA PHE A 554 17.31 -7.23 -4.49
C PHE A 554 18.12 -6.38 -5.46
N GLU A 555 18.52 -6.91 -6.62
CA GLU A 555 19.17 -6.14 -7.68
C GLU A 555 18.27 -4.99 -8.17
N SER A 556 16.97 -5.26 -8.38
CA SER A 556 15.99 -4.23 -8.72
C SER A 556 15.82 -3.19 -7.60
N MET A 557 15.71 -3.63 -6.35
CA MET A 557 15.65 -2.71 -5.20
C MET A 557 16.92 -1.85 -5.08
N GLN A 558 18.10 -2.40 -5.35
CA GLN A 558 19.35 -1.64 -5.35
C GLN A 558 19.37 -0.59 -6.47
N ALA A 559 18.90 -0.95 -7.67
CA ALA A 559 18.80 -0.01 -8.79
C ALA A 559 17.84 1.15 -8.47
N GLN A 560 16.71 0.86 -7.84
CA GLN A 560 15.77 1.89 -7.37
C GLN A 560 16.40 2.76 -6.28
N ALA A 561 17.02 2.15 -5.27
CA ALA A 561 17.67 2.85 -4.18
C ALA A 561 18.77 3.79 -4.66
N ALA A 562 19.50 3.41 -5.71
CA ALA A 562 20.55 4.24 -6.29
C ALA A 562 20.03 5.57 -6.85
N ARG A 563 18.78 5.64 -7.27
CA ARG A 563 18.12 6.84 -7.81
C ARG A 563 17.58 7.78 -6.74
N ILE A 564 17.39 7.28 -5.52
CA ILE A 564 16.80 8.05 -4.42
C ILE A 564 17.88 8.90 -3.77
N LYS A 565 17.60 10.20 -3.62
CA LYS A 565 18.39 11.14 -2.83
C LYS A 565 17.91 11.18 -1.39
N SER A 566 16.58 11.28 -1.20
CA SER A 566 15.95 11.25 0.13
C SER A 566 14.52 10.75 0.05
N LEU A 567 14.04 10.17 1.14
CA LEU A 567 12.66 9.75 1.34
C LEU A 567 12.19 10.31 2.69
N ASN A 568 11.07 11.04 2.67
CA ASN A 568 10.43 11.55 3.87
C ASN A 568 8.99 11.04 3.91
N GLY A 569 8.55 10.63 5.09
CA GLY A 569 7.18 10.15 5.31
C GLY A 569 6.59 10.77 6.57
N GLU A 570 5.29 11.03 6.54
CA GLU A 570 4.55 11.53 7.70
C GLU A 570 3.21 10.81 7.83
N VAL A 571 2.77 10.66 9.07
CA VAL A 571 1.48 10.09 9.44
C VAL A 571 0.75 11.07 10.35
N HIS A 572 -0.43 11.51 9.91
CA HIS A 572 -1.29 12.42 10.65
C HIS A 572 -2.69 11.83 10.80
N VAL A 573 -3.33 12.08 11.94
CA VAL A 573 -4.77 11.91 12.09
C VAL A 573 -5.42 13.31 12.05
N GLU A 574 -6.14 13.57 10.96
CA GLU A 574 -6.91 14.79 10.74
C GLU A 574 -8.40 14.55 11.07
N SER A 575 -9.22 15.59 11.02
CA SER A 575 -10.66 15.49 11.29
C SER A 575 -11.42 14.54 10.34
N ALA A 576 -10.88 14.28 9.16
CA ALA A 576 -11.47 13.38 8.16
C ALA A 576 -10.90 11.96 8.19
N GLY A 577 -9.85 11.69 8.98
CA GLY A 577 -9.22 10.37 9.06
C GLY A 577 -7.70 10.40 9.13
N LEU A 578 -7.08 9.29 8.74
CA LEU A 578 -5.62 9.14 8.71
C LEU A 578 -5.07 9.62 7.36
N VAL A 579 -4.05 10.45 7.41
CA VAL A 579 -3.30 10.92 6.24
C VAL A 579 -1.87 10.40 6.33
N ILE A 580 -1.43 9.76 5.26
CA ILE A 580 -0.05 9.30 5.11
C ILE A 580 0.53 10.01 3.89
N THR A 581 1.65 10.69 4.07
CA THR A 581 2.38 11.32 2.96
C THR A 581 3.74 10.70 2.80
N SER A 582 4.15 10.55 1.55
CA SER A 582 5.51 10.15 1.17
C SER A 582 6.05 11.15 0.18
N GLN A 583 7.25 11.65 0.45
CA GLN A 583 7.96 12.60 -0.39
C GLN A 583 9.31 12.00 -0.73
N THR A 584 9.50 11.65 -1.99
CA THR A 584 10.77 11.10 -2.50
C THR A 584 11.44 12.14 -3.39
N GLU A 585 12.68 12.47 -3.07
CA GLU A 585 13.55 13.26 -3.93
C GLU A 585 14.50 12.31 -4.66
N LEU A 586 14.57 12.45 -5.99
CA LEU A 586 15.47 11.69 -6.86
C LEU A 586 16.78 12.44 -7.13
N LYS A 587 17.84 11.69 -7.44
CA LYS A 587 19.17 12.23 -7.81
C LYS A 587 19.17 12.87 -9.18
#